data_311140f4286f361d8a83cc2fafa519e4
#
_entry.id   311140f4286f361d8a83cc2fafa519e4
#
_cell.length_a   1.000
_cell.length_b   1.000
_cell.length_c   1.000
_cell.angle_alpha   90.00
_cell.angle_beta   90.00
_cell.angle_gamma   90.00
#
_symmetry.space_group_name_H-M   'P 1'
#
loop_
_entity.id
_entity.type
_entity.pdbx_description
1 polymer ?
#
loop_
_entity_poly.entity_id
_entity_poly.type
_entity_poly.pdbx_seq_one_letter_code
_entity_poly.pdbx_strand_id
1 'polypeptide(L)'
;MSSTRRIVRLAEKHNKKSYVLHITTKQEIDFLSQHKGNITFEITPQHLTIYAPDCYDKLGTYVQMNPPIRDKSHYDRLWYAVKNNLNDTIGSDHAPHLKVNKDKEYPNSPSGMPGVQTLMPVMLNHVNDGKLSLNQLINLVLSRIHI
;
A
#
# COMPACT_ATOMS: atom_id res chain seq x y z
N MET A 1 14.09 1.59 0.52
CA MET A 1 14.71 2.64 1.37
C MET A 1 15.68 3.59 0.64
N SER A 2 16.71 3.14 -0.12
CA SER A 2 17.64 4.08 -0.78
C SER A 2 16.94 5.00 -1.81
N SER A 3 16.05 4.44 -2.63
CA SER A 3 15.25 5.20 -3.62
C SER A 3 14.31 6.19 -2.93
N THR A 4 13.63 5.78 -1.86
CA THR A 4 12.72 6.62 -1.07
C THR A 4 13.47 7.80 -0.47
N ARG A 5 14.63 7.56 0.15
CA ARG A 5 15.48 8.63 0.69
C ARG A 5 15.98 9.60 -0.38
N ARG A 6 16.31 9.07 -1.56
CA ARG A 6 16.79 9.90 -2.68
C ARG A 6 15.69 10.84 -3.19
N ILE A 7 14.47 10.32 -3.41
CA ILE A 7 13.37 11.17 -3.89
C ILE A 7 12.97 12.24 -2.88
N VAL A 8 12.90 11.88 -1.59
CA VAL A 8 12.60 12.84 -0.53
C VAL A 8 13.63 13.98 -0.51
N ARG A 9 14.94 13.65 -0.49
CA ARG A 9 16.00 14.65 -0.54
C ARG A 9 15.92 15.55 -1.78
N LEU A 10 15.59 15.00 -2.95
CA LEU A 10 15.43 15.79 -4.17
C LEU A 10 14.20 16.70 -4.09
N ALA A 11 13.08 16.20 -3.59
CA ALA A 11 11.85 16.96 -3.42
C ALA A 11 12.08 18.16 -2.48
N GLU A 12 12.73 17.92 -1.32
CA GLU A 12 13.07 18.97 -0.37
C GLU A 12 14.06 19.99 -0.96
N LYS A 13 15.15 19.51 -1.58
CA LYS A 13 16.16 20.36 -2.21
C LYS A 13 15.57 21.31 -3.25
N HIS A 14 14.59 20.84 -4.02
CA HIS A 14 13.98 21.60 -5.11
C HIS A 14 12.63 22.20 -4.75
N ASN A 15 12.20 22.08 -3.50
CA ASN A 15 10.88 22.50 -2.99
C ASN A 15 9.74 22.01 -3.91
N LYS A 16 9.74 20.70 -4.22
CA LYS A 16 8.73 20.06 -5.08
C LYS A 16 7.88 19.09 -4.29
N LYS A 17 6.58 19.09 -4.53
CA LYS A 17 5.69 18.05 -4.03
C LYS A 17 6.02 16.71 -4.69
N SER A 18 6.03 15.64 -3.90
CA SER A 18 6.23 14.27 -4.40
C SER A 18 5.28 13.32 -3.69
N TYR A 19 4.76 12.38 -4.46
CA TYR A 19 3.86 11.34 -3.98
C TYR A 19 4.54 9.98 -4.12
N VAL A 20 4.63 9.24 -3.02
CA VAL A 20 5.31 7.94 -2.98
C VAL A 20 4.27 6.83 -2.95
N LEU A 21 4.27 6.00 -4.00
CA LEU A 21 3.28 4.95 -4.20
C LEU A 21 3.52 3.74 -3.28
N HIS A 22 2.45 3.01 -2.97
CA HIS A 22 2.40 1.64 -2.42
C HIS A 22 3.47 1.32 -1.37
N ILE A 23 3.55 2.09 -0.30
CA ILE A 23 4.50 1.83 0.80
C ILE A 23 4.16 0.52 1.51
N THR A 24 5.18 -0.33 1.71
CA THR A 24 5.01 -1.67 2.29
C THR A 24 5.90 -1.98 3.47
N THR A 25 6.88 -1.14 3.79
CA THR A 25 7.84 -1.44 4.86
C THR A 25 7.70 -0.50 6.05
N LYS A 26 7.89 -1.06 7.26
CA LYS A 26 7.90 -0.26 8.50
C LYS A 26 8.95 0.86 8.47
N GLN A 27 10.11 0.58 7.88
CA GLN A 27 11.20 1.55 7.79
C GLN A 27 10.84 2.75 6.89
N GLU A 28 10.06 2.51 5.82
CA GLU A 28 9.57 3.61 4.98
C GLU A 28 8.49 4.42 5.68
N ILE A 29 7.57 3.77 6.39
CA ILE A 29 6.59 4.46 7.24
C ILE A 29 7.29 5.37 8.25
N ASP A 30 8.27 4.83 8.99
CA ASP A 30 9.01 5.57 10.02
C ASP A 30 9.76 6.77 9.43
N PHE A 31 10.36 6.58 8.27
CA PHE A 31 11.07 7.64 7.57
C PHE A 31 10.12 8.70 6.99
N LEU A 32 9.11 8.30 6.21
CA LEU A 32 8.22 9.23 5.52
C LEU A 32 7.34 10.03 6.48
N SER A 33 6.97 9.45 7.62
CA SER A 33 6.19 10.19 8.64
C SER A 33 6.92 11.38 9.24
N GLN A 34 8.25 11.44 9.12
CA GLN A 34 9.09 12.56 9.57
C GLN A 34 9.28 13.64 8.49
N HIS A 35 8.88 13.38 7.25
CA HIS A 35 9.06 14.27 6.09
C HIS A 35 7.73 14.79 5.52
N LYS A 36 6.80 15.15 6.43
CA LYS A 36 5.50 15.74 6.05
C LYS A 36 5.69 17.14 5.44
N GLY A 37 4.81 17.51 4.53
CA GLY A 37 4.83 18.80 3.85
C GLY A 37 4.90 18.64 2.34
N ASN A 38 6.08 18.45 1.78
CA ASN A 38 6.23 18.22 0.34
C ASN A 38 6.09 16.74 -0.06
N ILE A 39 6.04 15.84 0.92
CA ILE A 39 5.96 14.39 0.67
C ILE A 39 4.63 13.86 1.16
N THR A 40 3.91 13.19 0.27
CA THR A 40 2.72 12.39 0.56
C THR A 40 2.96 10.95 0.13
N PHE A 41 2.25 10.00 0.74
CA PHE A 41 2.41 8.59 0.38
C PHE A 41 1.13 7.79 0.57
N GLU A 42 1.04 6.68 -0.16
CA GLU A 42 -0.07 5.76 -0.10
C GLU A 42 0.30 4.38 0.45
N ILE A 43 -0.73 3.69 0.93
CA ILE A 43 -0.72 2.26 1.25
C ILE A 43 -1.81 1.60 0.40
N THR A 44 -1.69 0.31 0.09
CA THR A 44 -2.70 -0.40 -0.69
C THR A 44 -3.54 -1.35 0.16
N PRO A 45 -4.80 -1.66 -0.23
CA PRO A 45 -5.63 -2.62 0.49
C PRO A 45 -4.99 -4.00 0.59
N GLN A 46 -4.25 -4.44 -0.43
CA GLN A 46 -3.57 -5.74 -0.44
C GLN A 46 -2.60 -5.86 0.74
N HIS A 47 -1.76 -4.84 0.97
CA HIS A 47 -0.79 -4.82 2.07
C HIS A 47 -1.44 -4.61 3.45
N LEU A 48 -2.70 -4.15 3.50
CA LEU A 48 -3.51 -4.03 4.72
C LEU A 48 -4.36 -5.28 5.00
N THR A 49 -4.44 -6.24 4.08
CA THR A 49 -5.33 -7.40 4.20
C THR A 49 -4.57 -8.70 4.44
N ILE A 50 -3.44 -8.89 3.80
CA ILE A 50 -2.66 -10.13 3.84
C ILE A 50 -1.20 -9.86 4.20
N TYR A 51 -0.54 -10.86 4.77
CA TYR A 51 0.89 -10.82 5.11
C TYR A 51 1.56 -12.18 4.86
N ALA A 52 2.87 -12.14 4.66
CA ALA A 52 3.70 -13.32 4.43
C ALA A 52 4.09 -14.00 5.76
N PRO A 53 4.42 -15.31 5.79
CA PRO A 53 4.46 -16.21 4.61
C PRO A 53 3.09 -16.75 4.20
N ASP A 54 2.09 -16.76 5.10
CA ASP A 54 0.81 -17.45 4.97
C ASP A 54 0.07 -17.18 3.65
N CYS A 55 0.14 -15.94 3.16
CA CYS A 55 -0.55 -15.57 1.92
C CYS A 55 0.08 -16.28 0.70
N TYR A 56 1.40 -16.43 0.69
CA TYR A 56 2.10 -17.14 -0.40
C TYR A 56 1.88 -18.63 -0.33
N ASP A 57 1.85 -19.21 0.88
CA ASP A 57 1.59 -20.64 1.08
C ASP A 57 0.18 -21.03 0.62
N LYS A 58 -0.80 -20.14 0.82
CA LYS A 58 -2.21 -20.41 0.47
C LYS A 58 -2.57 -20.04 -0.97
N LEU A 59 -1.99 -18.97 -1.50
CA LEU A 59 -2.44 -18.35 -2.75
C LEU A 59 -1.37 -18.32 -3.85
N GLY A 60 -0.11 -18.70 -3.51
CA GLY A 60 0.98 -18.81 -4.48
C GLY A 60 1.21 -17.51 -5.27
N THR A 61 1.33 -17.66 -6.57
CA THR A 61 1.58 -16.57 -7.52
C THR A 61 0.42 -15.58 -7.67
N TYR A 62 -0.78 -15.92 -7.22
CA TYR A 62 -1.92 -14.99 -7.26
C TYR A 62 -1.70 -13.74 -6.40
N VAL A 63 -0.92 -13.85 -5.34
CA VAL A 63 -0.56 -12.70 -4.47
C VAL A 63 0.81 -12.12 -4.77
N GLN A 64 1.46 -12.59 -5.85
CA GLN A 64 2.71 -12.00 -6.34
C GLN A 64 2.43 -10.61 -6.91
N MET A 65 3.04 -9.59 -6.28
CA MET A 65 2.93 -8.19 -6.70
C MET A 65 4.22 -7.42 -6.40
N ASN A 66 4.36 -6.22 -6.89
CA ASN A 66 5.44 -5.28 -6.59
C ASN A 66 4.88 -3.96 -6.05
N PRO A 67 5.32 -3.55 -4.85
CA PRO A 67 6.20 -4.25 -3.91
C PRO A 67 5.58 -5.52 -3.35
N PRO A 68 6.37 -6.54 -2.98
CA PRO A 68 5.82 -7.80 -2.49
C PRO A 68 5.14 -7.64 -1.13
N ILE A 69 4.20 -8.55 -0.84
CA ILE A 69 3.59 -8.68 0.47
C ILE A 69 4.66 -9.05 1.49
N ARG A 70 4.71 -8.33 2.60
CA ARG A 70 5.72 -8.48 3.65
C ARG A 70 5.19 -9.29 4.83
N ASP A 71 6.09 -9.58 5.77
CA ASP A 71 5.75 -10.26 7.01
C ASP A 71 4.84 -9.41 7.94
N LYS A 72 4.34 -10.07 8.98
CA LYS A 72 3.41 -9.47 9.93
C LYS A 72 3.94 -8.19 10.60
N SER A 73 5.25 -8.07 10.82
CA SER A 73 5.81 -6.87 11.47
C SER A 73 5.66 -5.61 10.61
N HIS A 74 5.71 -5.77 9.29
CA HIS A 74 5.42 -4.71 8.33
C HIS A 74 3.93 -4.40 8.27
N TYR A 75 3.10 -5.43 8.16
CA TYR A 75 1.64 -5.32 8.19
C TYR A 75 1.13 -4.55 9.41
N ASP A 76 1.60 -4.90 10.61
CA ASP A 76 1.20 -4.21 11.83
C ASP A 76 1.59 -2.72 11.82
N ARG A 77 2.75 -2.39 11.22
CA ARG A 77 3.20 -1.00 11.09
C ARG A 77 2.40 -0.20 10.06
N LEU A 78 1.93 -0.84 8.98
CA LEU A 78 1.02 -0.21 8.03
C LEU A 78 -0.32 0.15 8.70
N TRP A 79 -0.89 -0.77 9.49
CA TRP A 79 -2.10 -0.48 10.27
C TRP A 79 -1.88 0.60 11.32
N TYR A 80 -0.73 0.63 11.95
CA TYR A 80 -0.37 1.74 12.83
C TYR A 80 -0.38 3.07 12.07
N ALA A 81 0.14 3.11 10.87
CA ALA A 81 0.13 4.32 10.05
C ALA A 81 -1.29 4.78 9.71
N VAL A 82 -2.17 3.87 9.30
CA VAL A 82 -3.59 4.17 9.01
C VAL A 82 -4.29 4.71 10.26
N LYS A 83 -4.16 4.04 11.40
CA LYS A 83 -4.82 4.43 12.66
C LYS A 83 -4.37 5.80 13.18
N ASN A 84 -3.13 6.19 12.90
CA ASN A 84 -2.55 7.46 13.34
C ASN A 84 -2.52 8.53 12.23
N ASN A 85 -3.23 8.31 11.11
CA ASN A 85 -3.31 9.24 9.98
C ASN A 85 -1.93 9.66 9.44
N LEU A 86 -0.98 8.71 9.40
CA LEU A 86 0.36 8.97 8.90
C LEU A 86 0.43 8.87 7.37
N ASN A 87 -0.33 7.97 6.75
CA ASN A 87 -0.46 7.90 5.29
C ASN A 87 -1.49 8.92 4.80
N ASP A 88 -1.35 9.33 3.56
CA ASP A 88 -2.19 10.38 2.97
C ASP A 88 -3.38 9.79 2.21
N THR A 89 -3.17 8.65 1.54
CA THR A 89 -4.21 8.01 0.73
C THR A 89 -4.11 6.48 0.81
N ILE A 90 -5.15 5.83 0.26
CA ILE A 90 -5.14 4.41 -0.07
C ILE A 90 -5.29 4.29 -1.59
N GLY A 91 -4.28 3.71 -2.24
CA GLY A 91 -4.26 3.45 -3.68
C GLY A 91 -4.61 2.01 -4.02
N SER A 92 -5.19 1.75 -5.19
CA SER A 92 -5.60 0.41 -5.59
C SER A 92 -4.45 -0.47 -6.10
N ASP A 93 -3.40 0.13 -6.63
CA ASP A 93 -2.33 -0.54 -7.37
C ASP A 93 -2.88 -1.59 -8.35
N HIS A 94 -3.87 -1.17 -9.17
CA HIS A 94 -4.59 -2.06 -10.07
C HIS A 94 -3.71 -2.53 -11.23
N ALA A 95 -3.21 -3.74 -11.14
CA ALA A 95 -2.37 -4.38 -12.15
C ALA A 95 -2.93 -5.77 -12.51
N PRO A 96 -4.01 -5.85 -13.30
CA PRO A 96 -4.67 -7.09 -13.65
C PRO A 96 -3.86 -7.89 -14.69
N HIS A 97 -3.88 -9.21 -14.54
CA HIS A 97 -3.30 -10.14 -15.49
C HIS A 97 -4.31 -11.26 -15.80
N LEU A 98 -4.20 -11.82 -16.98
CA LEU A 98 -5.03 -12.98 -17.35
C LEU A 98 -4.72 -14.15 -16.42
N LYS A 99 -5.75 -14.91 -16.07
CA LYS A 99 -5.64 -16.09 -15.19
C LYS A 99 -4.55 -17.04 -15.67
N VAL A 100 -4.52 -17.36 -16.97
CA VAL A 100 -3.53 -18.25 -17.60
C VAL A 100 -2.06 -17.78 -17.37
N ASN A 101 -1.84 -16.48 -17.17
CA ASN A 101 -0.52 -15.94 -16.87
C ASN A 101 -0.21 -16.01 -15.37
N LYS A 102 -1.22 -15.79 -14.52
CA LYS A 102 -1.08 -15.92 -13.06
C LYS A 102 -0.93 -17.38 -12.61
N ASP A 103 -1.45 -18.34 -13.36
CA ASP A 103 -1.32 -19.78 -13.10
C ASP A 103 0.11 -20.31 -13.34
N LYS A 104 0.98 -19.54 -13.97
CA LYS A 104 2.39 -19.92 -14.17
C LYS A 104 3.14 -19.92 -12.84
N GLU A 105 4.11 -20.83 -12.72
CA GLU A 105 5.00 -20.88 -11.57
C GLU A 105 5.95 -19.65 -11.54
N TYR A 106 6.39 -19.30 -10.33
CA TYR A 106 7.44 -18.30 -10.17
C TYR A 106 8.76 -18.81 -10.83
N PRO A 107 9.51 -17.96 -11.56
CA PRO A 107 9.35 -16.50 -11.74
C PRO A 107 8.52 -16.09 -12.98
N ASN A 108 7.88 -17.03 -13.67
CA ASN A 108 7.21 -16.79 -14.96
C ASN A 108 5.81 -16.16 -14.80
N SER A 109 5.24 -16.18 -13.61
CA SER A 109 3.99 -15.47 -13.31
C SER A 109 4.26 -13.96 -13.22
N PRO A 110 3.45 -13.10 -13.87
CA PRO A 110 3.61 -11.66 -13.76
C PRO A 110 3.23 -11.15 -12.36
N SER A 111 3.94 -10.12 -11.89
CA SER A 111 3.61 -9.40 -10.66
C SER A 111 2.47 -8.44 -10.89
N GLY A 112 1.48 -8.45 -9.99
CA GLY A 112 0.32 -7.55 -10.00
C GLY A 112 -0.95 -8.25 -9.56
N MET A 113 -1.85 -7.47 -8.98
CA MET A 113 -3.16 -7.91 -8.49
C MET A 113 -4.24 -6.93 -8.97
N PRO A 114 -5.48 -7.40 -9.28
CA PRO A 114 -6.60 -6.50 -9.49
C PRO A 114 -6.93 -5.77 -8.18
N GLY A 115 -7.26 -4.49 -8.25
CA GLY A 115 -7.52 -3.68 -7.06
C GLY A 115 -8.66 -2.68 -7.19
N VAL A 116 -8.93 -2.13 -8.39
CA VAL A 116 -9.88 -1.03 -8.54
C VAL A 116 -11.30 -1.39 -8.10
N GLN A 117 -11.78 -2.57 -8.45
CA GLN A 117 -13.13 -3.04 -8.08
C GLN A 117 -13.21 -3.44 -6.60
N THR A 118 -12.12 -3.95 -6.03
CA THR A 118 -12.10 -4.54 -4.70
C THR A 118 -11.66 -3.56 -3.61
N LEU A 119 -11.06 -2.42 -3.96
CA LEU A 119 -10.57 -1.44 -2.99
C LEU A 119 -11.64 -1.08 -1.96
N MET A 120 -12.78 -0.55 -2.41
CA MET A 120 -13.83 -0.10 -1.49
C MET A 120 -14.46 -1.25 -0.69
N PRO A 121 -14.88 -2.37 -1.31
CA PRO A 121 -15.42 -3.51 -0.56
C PRO A 121 -14.47 -4.04 0.52
N VAL A 122 -13.17 -4.19 0.20
CA VAL A 122 -12.16 -4.66 1.16
C VAL A 122 -11.97 -3.67 2.30
N MET A 123 -11.87 -2.38 1.99
CA MET A 123 -11.68 -1.36 3.02
C MET A 123 -12.93 -1.17 3.90
N LEU A 124 -14.14 -1.29 3.33
CA LEU A 124 -15.40 -1.31 4.11
C LEU A 124 -15.47 -2.53 5.03
N ASN A 125 -14.98 -3.68 4.59
CA ASN A 125 -14.87 -4.84 5.49
C ASN A 125 -13.94 -4.54 6.67
N HIS A 126 -12.82 -3.87 6.46
CA HIS A 126 -11.94 -3.44 7.55
C HIS A 126 -12.59 -2.39 8.48
N VAL A 127 -13.49 -1.54 7.97
CA VAL A 127 -14.33 -0.67 8.81
C VAL A 127 -15.27 -1.52 9.66
N ASN A 128 -15.91 -2.52 9.08
CA ASN A 128 -16.82 -3.44 9.77
C ASN A 128 -16.11 -4.23 10.88
N ASP A 129 -14.85 -4.60 10.63
CA ASP A 129 -13.96 -5.26 11.61
C ASP A 129 -13.43 -4.30 12.69
N GLY A 130 -13.80 -3.02 12.66
CA GLY A 130 -13.35 -2.01 13.62
C GLY A 130 -11.89 -1.61 13.50
N LYS A 131 -11.23 -1.89 12.37
CA LYS A 131 -9.81 -1.57 12.15
C LYS A 131 -9.57 -0.09 11.86
N LEU A 132 -10.54 0.57 11.24
CA LEU A 132 -10.58 2.02 11.02
C LEU A 132 -12.03 2.49 11.00
N SER A 133 -12.28 3.80 11.23
CA SER A 133 -13.60 4.37 11.12
C SER A 133 -13.97 4.67 9.65
N LEU A 134 -15.29 4.77 9.39
CA LEU A 134 -15.78 5.19 8.06
C LEU A 134 -15.25 6.58 7.67
N ASN A 135 -15.20 7.52 8.62
CA ASN A 135 -14.66 8.86 8.35
C ASN A 135 -13.17 8.82 7.99
N GLN A 136 -12.37 7.96 8.63
CA GLN A 136 -10.97 7.78 8.24
C GLN A 136 -10.87 7.20 6.83
N LEU A 137 -11.69 6.21 6.47
CA LEU A 137 -11.71 5.65 5.12
C LEU A 137 -12.07 6.73 4.08
N ILE A 138 -13.13 7.50 4.31
CA ILE A 138 -13.55 8.60 3.42
C ILE A 138 -12.40 9.58 3.21
N ASN A 139 -11.70 9.98 4.26
CA ASN A 139 -10.57 10.89 4.16
C ASN A 139 -9.41 10.32 3.34
N LEU A 140 -9.18 9.01 3.40
CA LEU A 140 -8.09 8.35 2.69
C LEU A 140 -8.37 8.06 1.21
N VAL A 141 -9.66 7.97 0.82
CA VAL A 141 -10.03 7.58 -0.55
C VAL A 141 -10.71 8.69 -1.35
N LEU A 142 -11.27 9.72 -0.72
CA LEU A 142 -12.04 10.76 -1.42
C LEU A 142 -11.48 12.17 -1.20
N SER A 143 -11.15 12.56 0.02
CA SER A 143 -10.89 13.97 0.34
C SER A 143 -9.53 14.49 -0.15
N ARG A 144 -8.61 13.62 -0.55
CA ARG A 144 -7.26 13.98 -1.00
C ARG A 144 -7.01 13.77 -2.50
N ILE A 145 -8.02 13.37 -3.24
CA ILE A 145 -7.93 13.20 -4.71
C ILE A 145 -7.97 14.55 -5.44
N HIS A 146 -8.41 15.60 -4.77
CA HIS A 146 -8.61 16.93 -5.35
C HIS A 146 -7.52 17.97 -4.98
N ILE A 147 -6.34 17.51 -4.54
CA ILE A 147 -5.23 18.42 -4.20
C ILE A 147 -4.19 18.47 -5.31
#